data_b5aca234a4212b3858f8d2ba5019a3de
#
_entry.id   b5aca234a4212b3858f8d2ba5019a3de
#
_cell.length_a   1.000
_cell.length_b   1.000
_cell.length_c   1.000
_cell.angle_alpha   90.00
_cell.angle_beta   90.00
_cell.angle_gamma   90.00
#
_symmetry.space_group_name_H-M   'P 1'
#
loop_
_entity.id
_entity.type
_entity.pdbx_description
1 polymer ?
#
loop_
_entity_poly.entity_id
_entity_poly.type
_entity_poly.pdbx_seq_one_letter_code
_entity_poly.pdbx_strand_id
1 'polypeptide(L)'
;MNLPEISENLIEQLNHGNTKAFDKIYHTYYLYLCAIAVYYVHDKRVAGEIVNDVFVAFWQNRHHITHPALPYLRCAIQNASISYLRSSYFNEKQMTEQMEEIWAFLENHILSSDNPLQALEH
;
A
#
# COMPACT_ATOMS: atom_id res chain seq x y z
N MET A 1 -13.22 9.38 -2.70
CA MET A 1 -12.82 9.36 -1.27
C MET A 1 -11.95 10.58 -0.97
N ASN A 2 -12.38 11.37 -0.01
CA ASN A 2 -11.63 12.56 0.40
C ASN A 2 -10.74 12.21 1.59
N LEU A 3 -9.44 12.16 1.33
CA LEU A 3 -8.47 11.90 2.39
C LEU A 3 -7.92 13.23 2.92
N PRO A 4 -7.73 13.35 4.24
CA PRO A 4 -7.05 14.52 4.78
C PRO A 4 -5.65 14.63 4.21
N GLU A 5 -5.24 15.84 3.92
CA GLU A 5 -3.89 16.09 3.46
C GLU A 5 -2.92 16.14 4.64
N ILE A 6 -1.76 15.56 4.45
CA ILE A 6 -0.66 15.67 5.40
C ILE A 6 0.17 16.88 4.99
N SER A 7 0.39 17.79 5.90
CA SER A 7 1.13 19.01 5.62
C SER A 7 2.61 18.72 5.36
N GLU A 8 3.23 19.60 4.61
CA GLU A 8 4.68 19.54 4.37
C GLU A 8 5.46 19.62 5.68
N ASN A 9 4.97 20.45 6.62
CA ASN A 9 5.58 20.58 7.94
C ASN A 9 5.57 19.25 8.71
N LEU A 10 4.49 18.48 8.58
CA LEU A 10 4.41 17.17 9.25
C LEU A 10 5.43 16.20 8.67
N ILE A 11 5.66 16.26 7.35
CA ILE A 11 6.69 15.44 6.72
C ILE A 11 8.09 15.85 7.20
N GLU A 12 8.34 17.14 7.37
CA GLU A 12 9.59 17.58 7.95
C GLU A 12 9.81 17.06 9.35
N GLN A 13 8.77 17.09 10.19
CA GLN A 13 8.83 16.51 11.51
C GLN A 13 9.12 15.01 11.48
N LEU A 14 8.49 14.29 10.55
CA LEU A 14 8.77 12.87 10.34
C LEU A 14 10.23 12.64 9.98
N ASN A 15 10.77 13.45 9.04
CA ASN A 15 12.17 13.35 8.61
C ASN A 15 13.13 13.47 9.79
N HIS A 16 12.78 14.29 10.78
CA HIS A 16 13.59 14.50 11.97
C HIS A 16 13.33 13.49 13.09
N GLY A 17 12.53 12.47 12.83
CA GLY A 17 12.31 11.39 13.78
C GLY A 17 11.20 11.63 14.81
N ASN A 18 10.27 12.55 14.53
CA ASN A 18 9.14 12.80 15.41
C ASN A 18 8.12 11.67 15.32
N THR A 19 8.01 10.89 16.41
CA THR A 19 7.09 9.73 16.44
C THR A 19 5.63 10.15 16.41
N LYS A 20 5.28 11.33 16.94
CA LYS A 20 3.91 11.83 16.86
C LYS A 20 3.50 12.15 15.45
N ALA A 21 4.44 12.67 14.63
CA ALA A 21 4.20 12.90 13.22
C ALA A 21 3.94 11.58 12.49
N PHE A 22 4.73 10.56 12.78
CA PHE A 22 4.52 9.23 12.23
C PHE A 22 3.14 8.69 12.61
N ASP A 23 2.78 8.77 13.89
CA ASP A 23 1.49 8.28 14.37
C ASP A 23 0.33 8.96 13.67
N LYS A 24 0.43 10.26 13.44
CA LYS A 24 -0.62 11.00 12.76
C LYS A 24 -0.79 10.54 11.31
N ILE A 25 0.31 10.33 10.60
CA ILE A 25 0.29 9.83 9.23
C ILE A 25 -0.29 8.41 9.21
N TYR A 26 0.16 7.56 10.13
CA TYR A 26 -0.32 6.19 10.25
C TYR A 26 -1.84 6.16 10.44
N HIS A 27 -2.36 6.88 11.44
CA HIS A 27 -3.79 6.88 11.71
C HIS A 27 -4.61 7.51 10.60
N THR A 28 -4.06 8.52 9.92
CA THR A 28 -4.76 9.18 8.83
C THR A 28 -4.98 8.25 7.65
N TYR A 29 -3.99 7.45 7.31
CA TYR A 29 -4.00 6.66 6.07
C TYR A 29 -4.19 5.16 6.26
N TYR A 30 -4.20 4.66 7.50
CA TYR A 30 -4.18 3.22 7.75
C TYR A 30 -5.34 2.48 7.07
N LEU A 31 -6.57 2.92 7.31
CA LEU A 31 -7.75 2.24 6.76
C LEU A 31 -7.80 2.31 5.25
N TYR A 32 -7.42 3.46 4.69
CA TYR A 32 -7.36 3.63 3.24
C TYR A 32 -6.37 2.66 2.60
N LEU A 33 -5.18 2.56 3.19
CA LEU A 33 -4.14 1.68 2.65
C LEU A 33 -4.50 0.21 2.84
N CYS A 34 -5.18 -0.13 3.94
CA CYS A 34 -5.72 -1.48 4.13
C CYS A 34 -6.75 -1.83 3.06
N ALA A 35 -7.60 -0.89 2.69
CA ALA A 35 -8.58 -1.11 1.62
C ALA A 35 -7.89 -1.43 0.29
N ILE A 36 -6.82 -0.71 -0.03
CA ILE A 36 -6.03 -1.00 -1.23
C ILE A 36 -5.44 -2.42 -1.16
N ALA A 37 -4.82 -2.77 -0.04
CA ALA A 37 -4.22 -4.10 0.12
C ALA A 37 -5.27 -5.21 0.03
N VAL A 38 -6.43 -5.04 0.65
CA VAL A 38 -7.54 -6.01 0.57
C VAL A 38 -8.00 -6.20 -0.88
N TYR A 39 -8.04 -5.11 -1.63
CA TYR A 39 -8.41 -5.18 -3.05
C TYR A 39 -7.51 -6.14 -3.82
N TYR A 40 -6.20 -6.12 -3.51
CA TYR A 40 -5.24 -7.02 -4.15
C TYR A 40 -5.29 -8.44 -3.61
N VAL A 41 -5.23 -8.60 -2.29
CA VAL A 41 -4.97 -9.92 -1.68
C VAL A 41 -6.22 -10.63 -1.19
N HIS A 42 -7.37 -9.95 -1.10
CA HIS A 42 -8.66 -10.50 -0.68
C HIS A 42 -8.63 -11.17 0.69
N ASP A 43 -7.76 -10.72 1.58
CA ASP A 43 -7.61 -11.25 2.94
C ASP A 43 -7.26 -10.09 3.87
N LYS A 44 -8.16 -9.81 4.82
CA LYS A 44 -7.99 -8.68 5.73
C LYS A 44 -6.77 -8.83 6.63
N ARG A 45 -6.48 -10.04 7.07
CA ARG A 45 -5.34 -10.29 7.94
C ARG A 45 -4.03 -10.02 7.20
N VAL A 46 -3.90 -10.57 6.01
CA VAL A 46 -2.72 -10.36 5.17
C VAL A 46 -2.58 -8.89 4.81
N ALA A 47 -3.69 -8.23 4.47
CA ALA A 47 -3.67 -6.80 4.15
C ALA A 47 -3.13 -5.98 5.32
N GLY A 48 -3.58 -6.28 6.54
CA GLY A 48 -3.07 -5.59 7.73
C GLY A 48 -1.58 -5.80 7.95
N GLU A 49 -1.10 -7.01 7.74
CA GLU A 49 0.33 -7.31 7.83
C GLU A 49 1.14 -6.52 6.80
N ILE A 50 0.65 -6.47 5.55
CA ILE A 50 1.29 -5.72 4.47
C ILE A 50 1.38 -4.23 4.84
N VAL A 51 0.27 -3.65 5.30
CA VAL A 51 0.24 -2.23 5.65
C VAL A 51 1.20 -1.93 6.80
N ASN A 52 1.24 -2.78 7.82
CA ASN A 52 2.16 -2.59 8.94
C ASN A 52 3.61 -2.69 8.48
N ASP A 53 3.94 -3.65 7.63
CA ASP A 53 5.30 -3.80 7.10
C ASP A 53 5.71 -2.57 6.27
N VAL A 54 4.78 -2.04 5.47
CA VAL A 54 5.05 -0.83 4.69
C VAL A 54 5.30 0.36 5.61
N PHE A 55 4.53 0.50 6.70
CA PHE A 55 4.77 1.60 7.63
C PHE A 55 6.07 1.44 8.40
N VAL A 56 6.50 0.22 8.71
CA VAL A 56 7.83 -0.01 9.30
C VAL A 56 8.92 0.49 8.32
N ALA A 57 8.82 0.10 7.06
CA ALA A 57 9.76 0.56 6.04
C ALA A 57 9.71 2.09 5.86
N PHE A 58 8.51 2.66 5.92
CA PHE A 58 8.30 4.10 5.85
C PHE A 58 9.06 4.81 6.97
N TRP A 59 8.95 4.33 8.18
CA TRP A 59 9.70 4.87 9.32
C TRP A 59 11.21 4.71 9.13
N GLN A 60 11.65 3.54 8.70
CA GLN A 60 13.07 3.27 8.46
C GLN A 60 13.67 4.18 7.41
N ASN A 61 12.87 4.57 6.40
CA ASN A 61 13.29 5.43 5.31
C ASN A 61 12.87 6.89 5.50
N ARG A 62 12.49 7.28 6.72
CA ARG A 62 11.88 8.60 6.98
C ARG A 62 12.73 9.77 6.52
N HIS A 63 14.05 9.63 6.53
CA HIS A 63 14.94 10.72 6.10
C HIS A 63 14.86 11.00 4.60
N HIS A 64 14.33 10.07 3.84
CA HIS A 64 14.21 10.18 2.39
C HIS A 64 12.78 10.42 1.91
N ILE A 65 11.83 10.47 2.84
CA ILE A 65 10.43 10.68 2.48
C ILE A 65 10.22 12.16 2.13
N THR A 66 9.57 12.39 0.99
CA THR A 66 9.26 13.75 0.52
C THR A 66 7.76 13.97 0.51
N HIS A 67 7.37 15.22 0.55
CA HIS A 67 5.97 15.58 0.45
C HIS A 67 5.55 15.64 -1.03
N PRO A 68 4.37 15.10 -1.38
CA PRO A 68 3.43 14.38 -0.52
C PRO A 68 3.81 12.91 -0.33
N ALA A 69 3.55 12.35 0.85
CA ALA A 69 3.93 10.99 1.18
C ALA A 69 2.95 9.93 0.65
N LEU A 70 1.70 10.31 0.37
CA LEU A 70 0.67 9.34 -0.01
C LEU A 70 1.00 8.56 -1.28
N PRO A 71 1.52 9.19 -2.36
CA PRO A 71 1.92 8.41 -3.55
C PRO A 71 2.97 7.35 -3.24
N TYR A 72 3.93 7.67 -2.36
CA TYR A 72 4.94 6.70 -1.93
C TYR A 72 4.27 5.51 -1.22
N LEU A 73 3.37 5.80 -0.27
CA LEU A 73 2.69 4.75 0.49
C LEU A 73 1.81 3.88 -0.41
N ARG A 74 1.06 4.48 -1.34
CA ARG A 74 0.23 3.72 -2.27
C ARG A 74 1.07 2.78 -3.12
N CYS A 75 2.16 3.29 -3.66
CA CYS A 75 3.06 2.50 -4.50
C CYS A 75 3.67 1.34 -3.70
N ALA A 76 4.08 1.60 -2.46
CA ALA A 76 4.65 0.57 -1.59
C ALA A 76 3.63 -0.53 -1.28
N ILE A 77 2.37 -0.15 -0.99
CA ILE A 77 1.30 -1.13 -0.74
C ILE A 77 1.03 -1.97 -1.98
N GLN A 78 0.96 -1.34 -3.15
CA GLN A 78 0.74 -2.03 -4.40
C GLN A 78 1.85 -3.06 -4.66
N ASN A 79 3.09 -2.64 -4.54
CA ASN A 79 4.25 -3.51 -4.78
C ASN A 79 4.30 -4.66 -3.79
N ALA A 80 4.06 -4.39 -2.51
CA ALA A 80 4.05 -5.43 -1.48
C ALA A 80 2.93 -6.43 -1.69
N SER A 81 1.76 -5.97 -2.09
CA SER A 81 0.61 -6.83 -2.35
C SER A 81 0.86 -7.76 -3.56
N ILE A 82 1.42 -7.20 -4.62
CA ILE A 82 1.76 -7.98 -5.82
C ILE A 82 2.84 -9.01 -5.48
N SER A 83 3.85 -8.62 -4.71
CA SER A 83 4.90 -9.53 -4.27
C SER A 83 4.34 -10.67 -3.44
N TYR A 84 3.40 -10.36 -2.54
CA TYR A 84 2.73 -11.39 -1.75
C TYR A 84 2.00 -12.39 -2.65
N LEU A 85 1.25 -11.90 -3.63
CA LEU A 85 0.50 -12.77 -4.54
C LEU A 85 1.45 -13.69 -5.32
N ARG A 86 2.55 -13.15 -5.82
CA ARG A 86 3.54 -13.95 -6.52
C ARG A 86 4.11 -15.05 -5.63
N SER A 87 4.60 -14.68 -4.44
CA SER A 87 5.23 -15.63 -3.53
C SER A 87 4.26 -16.72 -3.09
N SER A 88 3.05 -16.33 -2.72
CA SER A 88 2.05 -17.26 -2.23
C SER A 88 1.68 -18.30 -3.29
N TYR A 89 1.44 -17.85 -4.52
CA TYR A 89 0.98 -18.75 -5.57
C TYR A 89 2.11 -19.58 -6.17
N PHE A 90 3.29 -19.02 -6.34
CA PHE A 90 4.41 -19.77 -6.85
C PHE A 90 4.92 -20.80 -5.85
N ASN A 91 4.85 -20.51 -4.56
CA ASN A 91 5.26 -21.45 -3.52
C ASN A 91 4.32 -22.66 -3.44
N GLU A 92 3.06 -22.46 -3.74
CA GLU A 92 2.09 -23.56 -3.78
C GLU A 92 2.16 -24.38 -5.07
N LYS A 93 2.90 -23.91 -6.06
CA LYS A 93 3.06 -24.56 -7.36
C LYS A 93 1.75 -24.87 -8.06
N GLN A 94 0.70 -24.10 -7.78
CA GLN A 94 -0.61 -24.29 -8.39
C GLN A 94 -1.06 -22.99 -9.04
N MET A 95 -1.07 -22.99 -10.38
CA MET A 95 -1.74 -21.95 -11.13
C MET A 95 -3.10 -22.48 -11.55
N THR A 96 -4.12 -22.04 -10.83
CA THR A 96 -5.51 -22.38 -11.14
C THR A 96 -6.08 -21.35 -12.13
N GLU A 97 -7.23 -21.69 -12.75
CA GLU A 97 -7.93 -20.73 -13.60
C GLU A 97 -8.24 -19.43 -12.85
N GLN A 98 -8.60 -19.54 -11.57
CA GLN A 98 -8.88 -18.38 -10.73
C GLN A 98 -7.64 -17.50 -10.60
N MET A 99 -6.49 -18.12 -10.47
CA MET A 99 -5.22 -17.40 -10.41
C MET A 99 -4.93 -16.65 -11.70
N GLU A 100 -5.17 -17.29 -12.84
CA GLU A 100 -4.99 -16.65 -14.14
C GLU A 100 -5.91 -15.44 -14.29
N GLU A 101 -7.15 -15.57 -13.81
CA GLU A 101 -8.09 -14.46 -13.80
C GLU A 101 -7.61 -13.30 -12.92
N ILE A 102 -7.06 -13.60 -11.74
CA ILE A 102 -6.51 -12.60 -10.86
C ILE A 102 -5.35 -11.87 -11.54
N TRP A 103 -4.43 -12.61 -12.14
CA TRP A 103 -3.31 -12.02 -12.85
C TRP A 103 -3.76 -11.15 -14.01
N ALA A 104 -4.71 -11.63 -14.81
CA ALA A 104 -5.25 -10.85 -15.92
C ALA A 104 -5.91 -9.57 -15.42
N PHE A 105 -6.64 -9.64 -14.31
CA PHE A 105 -7.25 -8.46 -13.71
C PHE A 105 -6.20 -7.46 -13.26
N LEU A 106 -5.15 -7.93 -12.56
CA LEU A 106 -4.08 -7.06 -12.08
C LEU A 106 -3.37 -6.36 -13.24
N GLU A 107 -3.05 -7.09 -14.30
CA GLU A 107 -2.38 -6.52 -15.46
C GLU A 107 -3.23 -5.47 -16.17
N ASN A 108 -4.53 -5.76 -16.35
CA ASN A 108 -5.40 -4.90 -17.14
C ASN A 108 -5.95 -3.72 -16.36
N HIS A 109 -6.11 -3.83 -15.06
CA HIS A 109 -6.82 -2.82 -14.27
C HIS A 109 -5.93 -2.11 -13.26
N ILE A 110 -4.83 -2.71 -12.86
CA ILE A 110 -4.02 -2.20 -11.76
C ILE A 110 -2.58 -1.95 -12.17
N LEU A 111 -1.90 -2.94 -12.74
CA LEU A 111 -0.49 -2.80 -13.11
C LEU A 111 -0.27 -1.81 -14.25
N SER A 112 -1.26 -1.67 -15.13
CA SER A 112 -1.22 -0.70 -16.22
C SER A 112 -1.69 0.68 -15.81
N SER A 113 -2.18 0.83 -14.59
CA SER A 113 -2.68 2.10 -14.06
C SER A 113 -1.69 2.68 -13.04
N ASP A 114 -1.41 3.96 -13.14
CA ASP A 114 -0.58 4.66 -12.17
C ASP A 114 -1.32 4.95 -10.88
N ASN A 115 -2.62 4.75 -10.85
CA ASN A 115 -3.44 5.10 -9.70
C ASN A 115 -4.40 3.95 -9.35
N PRO A 116 -3.98 3.06 -8.40
CA PRO A 116 -4.85 1.97 -7.96
C PRO A 116 -6.12 2.45 -7.28
N LEU A 117 -6.15 3.69 -6.83
CA LEU A 117 -7.34 4.27 -6.22
C LEU A 117 -8.51 4.32 -7.18
N GLN A 118 -8.26 4.56 -8.47
CA GLN A 118 -9.32 4.57 -9.47
C GLN A 118 -10.03 3.21 -9.55
N ALA A 119 -9.29 2.14 -9.42
CA ALA A 119 -9.88 0.80 -9.42
C ALA A 119 -10.77 0.56 -8.21
N LEU A 120 -10.45 1.16 -7.06
CA LEU A 120 -11.24 1.03 -5.85
C LEU A 120 -12.49 1.91 -5.86
N GLU A 121 -12.47 3.03 -6.58
CA GLU A 121 -13.60 3.95 -6.64
C GLU A 121 -14.69 3.51 -7.63
N HIS A 122 -14.40 2.57 -8.46
CA HIS A 122 -15.33 1.99 -9.42
C HIS A 122 -15.84 0.63 -8.92
#